data_07818264c932a10afe8a2e1d16012b1a
#
_entry.id   07818264c932a10afe8a2e1d16012b1a
#
_cell.length_a   1.000
_cell.length_b   1.000
_cell.length_c   1.000
_cell.angle_alpha   90.00
_cell.angle_beta   90.00
_cell.angle_gamma   90.00
#
_symmetry.space_group_name_H-M   'P 1'
#
loop_
_entity.id
_entity.type
_entity.pdbx_description
1 polymer ?
#
loop_
_entity_poly.entity_id
_entity_poly.type
_entity_poly.pdbx_seq_one_letter_code
_entity_poly.pdbx_strand_id
1 'polypeptide(L)'
;VTVACHTMTETDMEQDTPETLEATLQQFEAEMRRWGIRGVRSYAYVNGRYKADCLNTVKKHFDLGLTVEKGVNQIPYESCRMKRVEVFPKNKSYTLEDVKAWVDKTVQDGGWLILMTHAWYTTFDAAQLKELVGYIRASGAELMDLYDALDATGNVVEAGDYQKPGADAAEPFFVVDADGRAWTNALENLRPADGITNLGAALQSGYV
;
A
#
# COMPACT_ATOMS: atom_id res chain seq x y z
N VAL A 1 14.08 -0.21 -11.91
CA VAL A 1 13.06 -1.27 -11.89
C VAL A 1 12.93 -1.77 -10.47
N THR A 2 11.73 -1.70 -9.94
CA THR A 2 11.37 -2.15 -8.60
C THR A 2 10.88 -3.59 -8.65
N VAL A 3 11.31 -4.42 -7.70
CA VAL A 3 10.90 -5.84 -7.61
C VAL A 3 9.91 -5.99 -6.47
N ALA A 4 8.81 -6.73 -6.73
CA ALA A 4 7.83 -7.13 -5.72
C ALA A 4 7.86 -8.65 -5.52
N CYS A 5 7.49 -9.11 -4.34
CA CYS A 5 7.23 -10.52 -4.09
C CYS A 5 5.91 -10.94 -4.75
N HIS A 6 5.88 -12.14 -5.33
CA HIS A 6 4.64 -12.78 -5.82
C HIS A 6 4.64 -14.28 -5.48
N THR A 7 5.19 -14.65 -4.34
CA THR A 7 5.53 -15.99 -3.84
C THR A 7 6.62 -16.71 -4.64
N MET A 8 7.01 -17.90 -4.16
CA MET A 8 7.97 -18.77 -4.84
C MET A 8 7.28 -19.80 -5.75
N THR A 9 5.98 -20.07 -5.55
CA THR A 9 5.28 -21.21 -6.11
C THR A 9 3.93 -20.87 -6.74
N GLU A 10 3.59 -19.57 -6.87
CA GLU A 10 2.27 -19.10 -7.30
C GLU A 10 1.11 -19.68 -6.45
N THR A 11 1.40 -20.09 -5.22
CA THR A 11 0.40 -20.63 -4.30
C THR A 11 -0.41 -19.49 -3.70
N ASP A 12 -1.72 -19.67 -3.67
CA ASP A 12 -2.66 -18.74 -3.09
C ASP A 12 -2.53 -18.72 -1.56
N MET A 13 -2.42 -17.53 -0.96
CA MET A 13 -2.27 -17.37 0.48
C MET A 13 -3.47 -17.94 1.28
N GLU A 14 -4.63 -18.16 0.67
CA GLU A 14 -5.77 -18.80 1.33
C GLU A 14 -5.44 -20.21 1.82
N GLN A 15 -4.43 -20.86 1.23
CA GLN A 15 -3.95 -22.19 1.62
C GLN A 15 -2.93 -22.14 2.78
N ASP A 16 -2.42 -20.96 3.11
CA ASP A 16 -1.37 -20.81 4.11
C ASP A 16 -1.91 -20.70 5.54
N THR A 17 -1.06 -21.10 6.49
CA THR A 17 -1.08 -20.63 7.87
C THR A 17 -0.02 -19.54 8.04
N PRO A 18 -0.03 -18.75 9.14
CA PRO A 18 1.05 -17.80 9.42
C PRO A 18 2.44 -18.44 9.37
N GLU A 19 2.57 -19.69 9.86
CA GLU A 19 3.85 -20.40 9.92
C GLU A 19 4.32 -20.86 8.54
N THR A 20 3.42 -21.38 7.70
CA THR A 20 3.77 -21.80 6.32
C THR A 20 4.11 -20.60 5.46
N LEU A 21 3.39 -19.51 5.61
CA LEU A 21 3.70 -18.25 4.92
C LEU A 21 5.06 -17.70 5.37
N GLU A 22 5.34 -17.66 6.68
CA GLU A 22 6.62 -17.21 7.22
C GLU A 22 7.79 -17.97 6.59
N ALA A 23 7.69 -19.32 6.51
CA ALA A 23 8.71 -20.13 5.88
C ALA A 23 8.91 -19.82 4.38
N THR A 24 7.80 -19.61 3.66
CA THR A 24 7.81 -19.25 2.24
C THR A 24 8.47 -17.87 2.02
N LEU A 25 8.16 -16.88 2.85
CA LEU A 25 8.72 -15.54 2.74
C LEU A 25 10.20 -15.50 3.09
N GLN A 26 10.64 -16.25 4.11
CA GLN A 26 12.05 -16.41 4.43
C GLN A 26 12.84 -17.05 3.28
N GLN A 27 12.25 -18.06 2.61
CA GLN A 27 12.85 -18.66 1.42
C GLN A 27 12.95 -17.64 0.28
N PHE A 28 11.88 -16.87 0.01
CA PHE A 28 11.90 -15.81 -0.98
C PHE A 28 13.02 -14.80 -0.71
N GLU A 29 13.15 -14.30 0.52
CA GLU A 29 14.19 -13.36 0.87
C GLU A 29 15.61 -13.95 0.72
N ALA A 30 15.79 -15.23 1.04
CA ALA A 30 17.07 -15.91 0.85
C ALA A 30 17.45 -15.99 -0.63
N GLU A 31 16.50 -16.32 -1.51
CA GLU A 31 16.73 -16.35 -2.96
C GLU A 31 17.00 -14.94 -3.53
N MET A 32 16.26 -13.92 -3.09
CA MET A 32 16.51 -12.53 -3.51
C MET A 32 17.93 -12.09 -3.11
N ARG A 33 18.36 -12.39 -1.87
CA ARG A 33 19.73 -12.10 -1.43
C ARG A 33 20.76 -12.84 -2.26
N ARG A 34 20.52 -14.10 -2.61
CA ARG A 34 21.40 -14.91 -3.47
C ARG A 34 21.56 -14.30 -4.86
N TRP A 35 20.51 -13.70 -5.41
CA TRP A 35 20.55 -13.02 -6.71
C TRP A 35 21.03 -11.57 -6.62
N GLY A 36 21.41 -11.09 -5.43
CA GLY A 36 21.85 -9.71 -5.22
C GLY A 36 20.71 -8.68 -5.22
N ILE A 37 19.45 -9.13 -5.24
CA ILE A 37 18.28 -8.26 -5.17
C ILE A 37 18.03 -7.89 -3.71
N ARG A 38 17.90 -6.59 -3.45
CA ARG A 38 17.67 -6.04 -2.10
C ARG A 38 16.53 -5.04 -2.14
N GLY A 39 15.95 -4.76 -0.97
CA GLY A 39 14.92 -3.72 -0.81
C GLY A 39 13.59 -4.07 -1.47
N VAL A 40 13.23 -5.35 -1.50
CA VAL A 40 11.87 -5.77 -1.88
C VAL A 40 10.93 -5.40 -0.72
N ARG A 41 10.03 -4.45 -0.95
CA ARG A 41 9.17 -3.84 0.07
C ARG A 41 7.69 -4.13 -0.14
N SER A 42 7.33 -4.89 -1.16
CA SER A 42 5.93 -5.17 -1.47
C SER A 42 5.69 -6.63 -1.83
N TYR A 43 4.49 -7.10 -1.48
CA TYR A 43 3.98 -8.41 -1.80
C TYR A 43 2.69 -8.28 -2.62
N ALA A 44 2.72 -8.67 -3.89
CA ALA A 44 1.52 -8.78 -4.71
C ALA A 44 0.88 -10.16 -4.47
N TYR A 45 -0.29 -10.18 -3.88
CA TYR A 45 -0.99 -11.43 -3.58
C TYR A 45 -1.36 -12.18 -4.85
N VAL A 46 -1.10 -13.49 -4.87
CA VAL A 46 -1.48 -14.35 -5.99
C VAL A 46 -3.00 -14.33 -6.15
N ASN A 47 -3.47 -14.08 -7.37
CA ASN A 47 -4.88 -13.85 -7.67
C ASN A 47 -5.54 -12.74 -6.83
N GLY A 48 -4.76 -11.90 -6.16
CA GLY A 48 -5.22 -10.86 -5.25
C GLY A 48 -5.82 -11.37 -3.95
N ARG A 49 -5.70 -12.68 -3.67
CA ARG A 49 -6.28 -13.33 -2.51
C ARG A 49 -5.34 -13.29 -1.33
N TYR A 50 -5.90 -13.01 -0.16
CA TYR A 50 -5.16 -12.97 1.10
C TYR A 50 -6.03 -13.50 2.24
N LYS A 51 -5.38 -13.93 3.31
CA LYS A 51 -6.02 -14.44 4.51
C LYS A 51 -5.72 -13.49 5.67
N ALA A 52 -6.74 -13.07 6.39
CA ALA A 52 -6.60 -12.07 7.45
C ALA A 52 -5.55 -12.48 8.50
N ASP A 53 -5.52 -13.75 8.88
CA ASP A 53 -4.58 -14.28 9.87
C ASP A 53 -3.11 -14.19 9.42
N CYS A 54 -2.88 -14.15 8.10
CA CYS A 54 -1.54 -14.09 7.51
C CYS A 54 -1.02 -12.65 7.33
N LEU A 55 -1.87 -11.62 7.45
CA LEU A 55 -1.45 -10.24 7.20
C LEU A 55 -0.36 -9.76 8.16
N ASN A 56 -0.39 -10.18 9.42
CA ASN A 56 0.67 -9.84 10.38
C ASN A 56 2.03 -10.46 9.99
N THR A 57 2.02 -11.64 9.34
CA THR A 57 3.24 -12.23 8.78
C THR A 57 3.74 -11.41 7.59
N VAL A 58 2.84 -11.00 6.69
CA VAL A 58 3.21 -10.12 5.57
C VAL A 58 3.87 -8.82 6.06
N LYS A 59 3.31 -8.18 7.08
CA LYS A 59 3.83 -6.93 7.67
C LYS A 59 5.24 -7.02 8.24
N LYS A 60 5.67 -8.19 8.67
CA LYS A 60 7.05 -8.39 9.15
C LYS A 60 8.09 -8.32 8.03
N HIS A 61 7.68 -8.64 6.79
CA HIS A 61 8.57 -8.79 5.65
C HIS A 61 8.42 -7.65 4.63
N PHE A 62 7.22 -7.04 4.53
CA PHE A 62 6.91 -6.05 3.51
C PHE A 62 6.13 -4.87 4.06
N ASP A 63 6.38 -3.71 3.49
CA ASP A 63 5.67 -2.47 3.79
C ASP A 63 4.28 -2.45 3.13
N LEU A 64 4.12 -3.11 1.97
CA LEU A 64 2.89 -3.11 1.18
C LEU A 64 2.44 -4.53 0.81
N GLY A 65 1.14 -4.78 0.97
CA GLY A 65 0.43 -5.92 0.42
C GLY A 65 -0.56 -5.47 -0.66
N LEU A 66 -0.39 -5.97 -1.89
CA LEU A 66 -1.12 -5.49 -3.06
C LEU A 66 -2.24 -6.46 -3.43
N THR A 67 -3.48 -6.01 -3.34
CA THR A 67 -4.69 -6.78 -3.71
C THR A 67 -5.07 -6.55 -5.18
N VAL A 68 -6.19 -7.12 -5.62
CA VAL A 68 -6.87 -6.81 -6.89
C VAL A 68 -8.17 -6.04 -6.67
N GLU A 69 -8.43 -5.59 -5.45
CA GLU A 69 -9.56 -4.72 -5.14
C GLU A 69 -9.36 -3.39 -5.87
N LYS A 70 -10.42 -2.91 -6.54
CA LYS A 70 -10.36 -1.65 -7.29
C LYS A 70 -10.57 -0.46 -6.38
N GLY A 71 -9.76 0.56 -6.53
CA GLY A 71 -9.99 1.82 -5.82
C GLY A 71 -8.76 2.70 -5.70
N VAL A 72 -8.99 3.88 -5.16
CA VAL A 72 -7.97 4.81 -4.68
C VAL A 72 -7.69 4.49 -3.21
N ASN A 73 -6.43 4.49 -2.83
CA ASN A 73 -6.02 4.33 -1.44
C ASN A 73 -6.03 5.72 -0.79
N GLN A 74 -6.97 5.94 0.12
CA GLN A 74 -7.06 7.19 0.88
C GLN A 74 -6.10 7.14 2.08
N ILE A 75 -5.51 8.26 2.45
CA ILE A 75 -4.64 8.38 3.62
C ILE A 75 -5.52 8.68 4.85
N PRO A 76 -5.41 7.90 5.94
CA PRO A 76 -4.57 6.71 6.12
C PRO A 76 -5.09 5.48 5.34
N TYR A 77 -4.20 4.63 4.85
CA TYR A 77 -4.53 3.42 4.09
C TYR A 77 -4.08 2.15 4.82
N GLU A 78 -4.71 1.04 4.50
CA GLU A 78 -4.29 -0.29 4.96
C GLU A 78 -3.15 -0.82 4.09
N SER A 79 -1.91 -0.73 4.57
CA SER A 79 -0.71 -1.03 3.79
C SER A 79 -0.68 -2.46 3.25
N CYS A 80 -1.23 -3.44 3.99
CA CYS A 80 -1.32 -4.83 3.52
C CYS A 80 -2.57 -5.14 2.69
N ARG A 81 -3.39 -4.13 2.35
CA ARG A 81 -4.60 -4.29 1.54
C ARG A 81 -4.74 -3.20 0.49
N MET A 82 -3.61 -2.86 -0.15
CA MET A 82 -3.57 -1.80 -1.16
C MET A 82 -4.42 -2.14 -2.37
N LYS A 83 -5.32 -1.24 -2.71
CA LYS A 83 -6.19 -1.33 -3.88
C LYS A 83 -5.41 -0.97 -5.14
N ARG A 84 -5.74 -1.63 -6.25
CA ARG A 84 -5.13 -1.37 -7.54
C ARG A 84 -6.21 -1.30 -8.64
N VAL A 85 -5.92 -0.57 -9.70
CA VAL A 85 -6.74 -0.56 -10.92
C VAL A 85 -5.95 -1.21 -12.06
N GLU A 86 -6.49 -2.27 -12.64
CA GLU A 86 -5.88 -2.94 -13.79
C GLU A 86 -6.13 -2.10 -15.06
N VAL A 87 -5.09 -1.79 -15.82
CA VAL A 87 -5.20 -0.90 -16.99
C VAL A 87 -5.75 -1.64 -18.22
N PHE A 88 -5.37 -2.90 -18.42
CA PHE A 88 -5.81 -3.70 -19.58
C PHE A 88 -6.37 -5.05 -19.10
N PRO A 89 -7.59 -5.07 -18.53
CA PRO A 89 -8.14 -6.31 -18.00
C PRO A 89 -8.36 -7.35 -19.10
N LYS A 90 -8.01 -8.61 -18.82
CA LYS A 90 -8.13 -9.72 -19.77
C LYS A 90 -9.55 -9.88 -20.32
N ASN A 91 -10.54 -9.63 -19.49
CA ASN A 91 -11.96 -9.76 -19.85
C ASN A 91 -12.55 -8.50 -20.49
N LYS A 92 -11.74 -7.46 -20.72
CA LYS A 92 -12.18 -6.17 -21.26
C LYS A 92 -13.36 -5.54 -20.49
N SER A 93 -13.42 -5.76 -19.19
CA SER A 93 -14.54 -5.33 -18.34
C SER A 93 -14.67 -3.80 -18.24
N TYR A 94 -13.65 -3.06 -18.61
CA TYR A 94 -13.62 -1.60 -18.69
C TYR A 94 -12.56 -1.11 -19.68
N THR A 95 -12.65 0.15 -20.05
CA THR A 95 -11.88 0.80 -21.10
C THR A 95 -10.77 1.67 -20.51
N LEU A 96 -9.93 2.24 -21.39
CA LEU A 96 -8.95 3.26 -21.01
C LEU A 96 -9.62 4.51 -20.41
N GLU A 97 -10.80 4.89 -20.90
CA GLU A 97 -11.54 6.04 -20.37
C GLU A 97 -12.04 5.78 -18.93
N ASP A 98 -12.39 4.54 -18.61
CA ASP A 98 -12.72 4.19 -17.23
C ASP A 98 -11.50 4.32 -16.30
N VAL A 99 -10.29 3.99 -16.81
CA VAL A 99 -9.04 4.19 -16.06
C VAL A 99 -8.73 5.68 -15.88
N LYS A 100 -8.93 6.50 -16.93
CA LYS A 100 -8.79 7.96 -16.82
C LYS A 100 -9.73 8.56 -15.79
N ALA A 101 -10.97 8.06 -15.70
CA ALA A 101 -11.90 8.49 -14.65
C ALA A 101 -11.39 8.19 -13.22
N TRP A 102 -10.64 7.10 -13.02
CA TRP A 102 -9.95 6.85 -11.74
C TRP A 102 -8.83 7.86 -11.47
N VAL A 103 -8.11 8.28 -12.52
CA VAL A 103 -7.09 9.34 -12.41
C VAL A 103 -7.76 10.66 -11.99
N ASP A 104 -8.83 11.06 -12.68
CA ASP A 104 -9.55 12.30 -12.38
C ASP A 104 -10.10 12.30 -10.95
N LYS A 105 -10.68 11.17 -10.54
CA LYS A 105 -11.14 11.01 -9.16
C LYS A 105 -10.00 11.16 -8.15
N THR A 106 -8.83 10.61 -8.45
CA THR A 106 -7.65 10.71 -7.58
C THR A 106 -7.18 12.16 -7.47
N VAL A 107 -7.16 12.90 -8.59
CA VAL A 107 -6.80 14.33 -8.59
C VAL A 107 -7.81 15.16 -7.78
N GLN A 108 -9.10 14.84 -7.93
CA GLN A 108 -10.17 15.57 -7.25
C GLN A 108 -10.19 15.31 -5.74
N ASP A 109 -10.10 14.05 -5.32
CA ASP A 109 -10.35 13.62 -3.95
C ASP A 109 -9.05 13.48 -3.13
N GLY A 110 -7.90 13.51 -3.81
CA GLY A 110 -6.61 13.12 -3.25
C GLY A 110 -6.47 11.60 -3.11
N GLY A 111 -5.32 11.16 -2.60
CA GLY A 111 -5.05 9.75 -2.35
C GLY A 111 -4.01 9.15 -3.30
N TRP A 112 -3.85 7.83 -3.23
CA TRP A 112 -2.88 7.08 -3.99
C TRP A 112 -3.55 6.05 -4.90
N LEU A 113 -3.49 6.25 -6.22
CA LEU A 113 -3.94 5.32 -7.24
C LEU A 113 -2.78 4.44 -7.70
N ILE A 114 -2.88 3.13 -7.48
CA ILE A 114 -1.90 2.17 -7.98
C ILE A 114 -2.44 1.52 -9.24
N LEU A 115 -1.73 1.72 -10.35
CA LEU A 115 -2.07 1.12 -11.63
C LEU A 115 -1.32 -0.21 -11.80
N MET A 116 -2.02 -1.23 -12.31
CA MET A 116 -1.50 -2.57 -12.57
C MET A 116 -1.75 -2.96 -14.02
N THR A 117 -0.82 -3.68 -14.63
CA THR A 117 -1.02 -4.28 -15.95
C THR A 117 -0.27 -5.61 -16.06
N HIS A 118 -0.75 -6.46 -16.96
CA HIS A 118 -0.11 -7.71 -17.33
C HIS A 118 0.36 -7.60 -18.79
N ALA A 119 1.65 -7.32 -18.98
CA ALA A 119 2.20 -7.06 -20.32
C ALA A 119 2.08 -8.26 -21.28
N TRP A 120 1.82 -9.46 -20.76
CA TRP A 120 1.60 -10.68 -21.57
C TRP A 120 0.13 -10.94 -21.93
N TYR A 121 -0.82 -10.13 -21.47
CA TYR A 121 -2.20 -10.24 -21.90
C TYR A 121 -2.36 -9.74 -23.34
N THR A 122 -3.24 -10.40 -24.10
CA THR A 122 -3.58 -9.99 -25.47
C THR A 122 -4.30 -8.64 -25.53
N THR A 123 -4.79 -8.17 -24.40
CA THR A 123 -5.41 -6.86 -24.23
C THR A 123 -4.40 -5.74 -24.00
N PHE A 124 -3.13 -6.05 -23.70
CA PHE A 124 -2.10 -5.05 -23.50
C PHE A 124 -1.85 -4.24 -24.77
N ASP A 125 -1.88 -2.92 -24.63
CA ASP A 125 -1.65 -1.98 -25.73
C ASP A 125 -0.67 -0.89 -25.28
N ALA A 126 0.54 -0.95 -25.83
CA ALA A 126 1.61 0.00 -25.50
C ALA A 126 1.31 1.44 -25.94
N ALA A 127 0.52 1.63 -27.02
CA ALA A 127 0.13 2.96 -27.47
C ALA A 127 -0.87 3.59 -26.50
N GLN A 128 -1.87 2.83 -26.06
CA GLN A 128 -2.82 3.27 -25.04
C GLN A 128 -2.14 3.50 -23.70
N LEU A 129 -1.14 2.68 -23.33
CA LEU A 129 -0.36 2.93 -22.10
C LEU A 129 0.39 4.26 -22.17
N LYS A 130 1.01 4.56 -23.33
CA LYS A 130 1.66 5.84 -23.55
C LYS A 130 0.66 7.01 -23.49
N GLU A 131 -0.52 6.84 -24.05
CA GLU A 131 -1.60 7.83 -23.96
C GLU A 131 -2.00 8.07 -22.50
N LEU A 132 -2.20 7.01 -21.72
CA LEU A 132 -2.55 7.11 -20.30
C LEU A 132 -1.47 7.86 -19.49
N VAL A 133 -0.18 7.56 -19.74
CA VAL A 133 0.93 8.27 -19.08
C VAL A 133 0.91 9.77 -19.42
N GLY A 134 0.62 10.11 -20.70
CA GLY A 134 0.44 11.49 -21.12
C GLY A 134 -0.74 12.18 -20.41
N TYR A 135 -1.85 11.47 -20.32
CA TYR A 135 -3.05 11.94 -19.60
C TYR A 135 -2.78 12.21 -18.11
N ILE A 136 -2.14 11.27 -17.41
CA ILE A 136 -1.79 11.42 -16.00
C ILE A 136 -0.93 12.66 -15.77
N ARG A 137 0.10 12.87 -16.61
CA ARG A 137 0.96 14.05 -16.51
C ARG A 137 0.21 15.36 -16.76
N ALA A 138 -0.78 15.34 -17.65
CA ALA A 138 -1.58 16.53 -17.97
C ALA A 138 -2.65 16.81 -16.90
N SER A 139 -3.09 15.81 -16.13
CA SER A 139 -4.13 15.95 -15.11
C SER A 139 -3.66 16.66 -13.83
N GLY A 140 -2.34 16.82 -13.65
CA GLY A 140 -1.74 17.35 -12.42
C GLY A 140 -1.44 16.29 -11.35
N ALA A 141 -1.74 15.01 -11.64
CA ALA A 141 -1.31 13.91 -10.77
C ALA A 141 0.21 13.70 -10.89
N GLU A 142 0.86 13.40 -9.80
CA GLU A 142 2.26 13.00 -9.78
C GLU A 142 2.40 11.51 -10.12
N LEU A 143 3.26 11.19 -11.07
CA LEU A 143 3.54 9.80 -11.48
C LEU A 143 4.85 9.34 -10.85
N MET A 144 4.75 8.37 -9.96
CA MET A 144 5.87 7.86 -9.17
C MET A 144 6.06 6.34 -9.34
N ASP A 145 7.26 5.86 -9.02
CA ASP A 145 7.49 4.45 -8.70
C ASP A 145 6.74 4.08 -7.40
N LEU A 146 6.40 2.79 -7.25
CA LEU A 146 5.63 2.31 -6.09
C LEU A 146 6.30 2.66 -4.74
N TYR A 147 7.63 2.57 -4.67
CA TYR A 147 8.35 2.83 -3.43
C TYR A 147 8.62 4.31 -3.21
N ASP A 148 8.81 5.08 -4.27
CA ASP A 148 8.88 6.54 -4.18
C ASP A 148 7.56 7.10 -3.65
N ALA A 149 6.43 6.57 -4.13
CA ALA A 149 5.11 6.95 -3.64
C ALA A 149 4.89 6.55 -2.17
N LEU A 150 5.35 5.35 -1.77
CA LEU A 150 5.30 4.92 -0.37
C LEU A 150 6.11 5.87 0.53
N ASP A 151 7.32 6.24 0.10
CA ASP A 151 8.18 7.13 0.88
C ASP A 151 7.63 8.57 0.93
N ALA A 152 6.96 9.02 -0.15
CA ALA A 152 6.31 10.33 -0.19
C ALA A 152 5.06 10.42 0.69
N THR A 153 4.30 9.33 0.81
CA THR A 153 3.12 9.27 1.69
C THR A 153 3.46 9.04 3.15
N GLY A 154 4.72 8.75 3.45
CA GLY A 154 5.18 8.34 4.77
C GLY A 154 4.78 6.90 5.10
N ASN A 155 5.42 6.31 6.10
CA ASN A 155 4.99 5.04 6.67
C ASN A 155 3.70 5.29 7.49
N VAL A 156 2.57 5.38 6.80
CA VAL A 156 1.28 5.53 7.47
C VAL A 156 0.92 4.21 8.11
N VAL A 157 1.00 4.14 9.43
CA VAL A 157 0.56 2.97 10.20
C VAL A 157 -0.95 2.84 10.05
N GLU A 158 -1.40 1.63 9.76
CA GLU A 158 -2.81 1.35 9.49
C GLU A 158 -3.71 1.62 10.68
N ALA A 159 -4.82 2.27 10.42
CA ALA A 159 -5.89 2.46 11.40
C ALA A 159 -6.49 1.14 11.93
N GLY A 160 -6.16 0.00 11.32
CA GLY A 160 -6.65 -1.32 11.74
C GLY A 160 -5.75 -2.08 12.71
N ASP A 161 -4.49 -1.68 12.87
CA ASP A 161 -3.53 -2.46 13.66
C ASP A 161 -3.76 -2.41 15.17
N TYR A 162 -4.47 -1.42 15.65
CA TYR A 162 -4.76 -1.24 17.08
C TYR A 162 -6.19 -1.56 17.48
N GLN A 163 -7.02 -1.98 16.56
CA GLN A 163 -8.41 -2.38 16.85
C GLN A 163 -8.58 -3.87 17.06
N LYS A 164 -7.52 -4.63 17.32
CA LYS A 164 -7.72 -6.03 17.73
C LYS A 164 -8.27 -6.05 19.15
N PRO A 165 -9.53 -6.49 19.33
CA PRO A 165 -10.07 -6.74 20.67
C PRO A 165 -9.19 -7.77 21.36
N GLY A 166 -8.64 -7.45 22.52
CA GLY A 166 -7.84 -8.36 23.33
C GLY A 166 -6.34 -8.31 23.15
N ALA A 167 -5.81 -7.40 22.37
CA ALA A 167 -4.41 -7.02 22.52
C ALA A 167 -4.32 -6.12 23.77
N ASP A 168 -3.60 -6.57 24.78
CA ASP A 168 -3.16 -5.69 25.87
C ASP A 168 -2.58 -4.43 25.26
N ALA A 169 -3.10 -3.29 25.67
CA ALA A 169 -2.84 -1.93 25.22
C ALA A 169 -1.90 -1.82 24.02
N ALA A 170 -2.45 -1.67 22.83
CA ALA A 170 -1.63 -1.42 21.63
C ALA A 170 -0.61 -0.33 21.95
N GLU A 171 0.65 -0.58 21.61
CA GLU A 171 1.70 0.43 21.71
C GLU A 171 1.18 1.75 21.12
N PRO A 172 1.35 2.89 21.79
CA PRO A 172 0.90 4.17 21.26
C PRO A 172 1.59 4.41 19.93
N PHE A 173 0.81 4.70 18.90
CA PHE A 173 1.37 5.06 17.60
C PHE A 173 1.05 6.51 17.31
N PHE A 174 1.86 7.07 16.47
CA PHE A 174 1.76 8.42 16.01
C PHE A 174 2.09 8.51 14.52
N VAL A 175 1.19 9.08 13.73
CA VAL A 175 1.34 9.23 12.28
C VAL A 175 1.05 10.65 11.87
N VAL A 176 1.88 11.23 11.02
CA VAL A 176 1.63 12.50 10.36
C VAL A 176 1.43 12.24 8.88
N ASP A 177 0.29 12.63 8.32
CA ASP A 177 0.05 12.54 6.88
C ASP A 177 0.79 13.63 6.08
N ALA A 178 0.73 13.56 4.76
CA ALA A 178 1.38 14.50 3.88
C ALA A 178 0.89 15.95 4.03
N ASP A 179 -0.33 16.14 4.56
CA ASP A 179 -0.91 17.46 4.87
C ASP A 179 -0.52 17.96 6.26
N GLY A 180 0.32 17.24 7.00
CA GLY A 180 0.72 17.56 8.37
C GLY A 180 -0.36 17.24 9.40
N ARG A 181 -1.40 16.48 9.06
CA ARG A 181 -2.41 16.01 10.00
C ARG A 181 -1.86 14.83 10.78
N ALA A 182 -2.04 14.90 12.08
CA ALA A 182 -1.56 13.87 12.99
C ALA A 182 -2.68 12.92 13.41
N TRP A 183 -2.36 11.64 13.44
CA TRP A 183 -3.26 10.56 13.83
C TRP A 183 -2.61 9.76 14.94
N THR A 184 -3.34 9.46 16.01
CA THR A 184 -2.83 8.69 17.14
C THR A 184 -3.98 8.01 17.89
N ASN A 185 -3.70 6.80 18.41
CA ASN A 185 -4.58 6.15 19.38
C ASN A 185 -4.37 6.67 20.81
N ALA A 186 -3.34 7.49 21.02
CA ALA A 186 -2.94 8.03 22.31
C ALA A 186 -3.47 9.46 22.56
N LEU A 187 -4.36 10.00 21.70
CA LEU A 187 -4.93 11.35 21.87
C LEU A 187 -5.56 11.58 23.25
N GLU A 188 -6.13 10.54 23.84
CA GLU A 188 -6.71 10.60 25.18
C GLU A 188 -5.67 10.81 26.28
N ASN A 189 -4.39 10.52 25.99
CA ASN A 189 -3.28 10.68 26.92
C ASN A 189 -2.55 12.03 26.80
N LEU A 190 -2.85 12.81 25.76
CA LEU A 190 -2.35 14.17 25.62
C LEU A 190 -3.18 15.10 26.52
N ARG A 191 -2.71 15.31 27.73
CA ARG A 191 -3.39 16.15 28.72
C ARG A 191 -3.25 17.63 28.35
N PRO A 192 -4.36 18.40 28.35
CA PRO A 192 -4.30 19.85 28.18
C PRO A 192 -3.44 20.59 29.22
N ALA A 193 -3.11 19.90 30.33
CA ALA A 193 -2.34 20.49 31.44
C ALA A 193 -0.89 20.84 31.07
N ASP A 194 -0.34 20.29 29.98
CA ASP A 194 1.05 20.54 29.59
C ASP A 194 1.20 21.74 28.64
N GLY A 195 0.14 22.52 28.47
CA GLY A 195 0.17 23.74 27.63
C GLY A 195 0.16 23.47 26.13
N ILE A 196 0.04 22.22 25.73
CA ILE A 196 0.00 21.79 24.32
C ILE A 196 -1.47 21.76 23.89
N THR A 197 -1.85 22.74 23.07
CA THR A 197 -3.24 22.92 22.64
C THR A 197 -3.61 22.17 21.38
N ASN A 198 -2.62 21.62 20.67
CA ASN A 198 -2.83 20.76 19.50
C ASN A 198 -1.61 19.87 19.27
N LEU A 199 -1.82 18.82 18.51
CA LEU A 199 -0.82 17.80 18.23
C LEU A 199 0.38 18.31 17.41
N GLY A 200 0.15 19.27 16.52
CA GLY A 200 1.22 19.92 15.75
C GLY A 200 2.20 20.68 16.66
N ALA A 201 1.70 21.30 17.73
CA ALA A 201 2.55 21.95 18.73
C ALA A 201 3.35 20.93 19.56
N ALA A 202 2.77 19.76 19.85
CA ALA A 202 3.47 18.68 20.55
C ALA A 202 4.65 18.15 19.73
N LEU A 203 4.47 17.97 18.43
CA LEU A 203 5.53 17.54 17.51
C LEU A 203 6.67 18.55 17.40
N GLN A 204 6.34 19.84 17.29
CA GLN A 204 7.35 20.90 17.21
C GLN A 204 8.14 21.08 18.49
N SER A 205 7.57 20.70 19.63
CA SER A 205 8.23 20.78 20.93
C SER A 205 9.07 19.58 21.30
N GLY A 206 9.09 18.51 20.46
CA GLY A 206 9.86 17.30 20.71
C GLY A 206 9.31 16.42 21.85
N TYR A 207 8.02 16.54 22.16
CA TYR A 207 7.33 15.74 23.18
C TYR A 207 6.84 14.37 22.64
N VAL A 208 7.40 13.89 21.52
CA VAL A 208 7.10 12.59 20.96
C VAL A 208 8.39 11.83 20.69
#